data_f43b8c4eca4ac660cdfe74744eae5a5c
#
_entry.id   f43b8c4eca4ac660cdfe74744eae5a5c
#
_cell.length_a   1.000
_cell.length_b   1.000
_cell.length_c   1.000
_cell.angle_alpha   90.00
_cell.angle_beta   90.00
_cell.angle_gamma   90.00
#
_symmetry.space_group_name_H-M   'P 1'
#
loop_
_entity.id
_entity.type
_entity.pdbx_description
1 polymer ?
#
loop_
_entity_poly.entity_id
_entity_poly.type
_entity_poly.pdbx_seq_one_letter_code
_entity_poly.pdbx_strand_id
1 'polypeptide(L)'
;MRRMLSWGLILLTCWPLLLAPAARAQQAIPPDPRFGVVETTANPQAAAEAGAGYTRIILRWDVIQPGSPADWKPANVPDPVVAAELAAGREVVGLLIGTPAWASASDNTSARAVPDMAAWEAFTRRMAQHYAGRIKTWVIWNEPDVWMEGHPGKTWDGTEADFALLLKTAYGAIKGVDPSLNVLVGGMTYYWDWEHGRRRYLDRLFEIIAADPDAPANGYFFDGVVYHLYFNPRQTADVLDETRALLAHYDISGKSIWINETNAPPSDDPQEPPWSEPRFRVSLNEQAAFVLQEFALAFSHGAERVEFYKLRNTADHPESIEPFGLLRADDSPRPAFDAYRTATTYLSGFRSAVHETRGDVNAVTFDRGDATTTVLWTDGTVVREVRVAAVAADALLVDERGSVQPISAVGGAYTITLPGATCSNTSNCFIGGAPRLLVEQGAANGRAALAGVTAGNVAESTAPAQLDVKPIAASWPLWKLRRLE
;
A
#
# COMPACT_ATOMS: atom_id res chain seq x y z
N MET A 1 82.26 31.61 -39.75
CA MET A 1 81.20 30.58 -39.68
C MET A 1 80.44 30.79 -38.37
N ARG A 2 79.29 31.50 -38.42
CA ARG A 2 78.42 31.76 -37.26
C ARG A 2 77.24 30.83 -37.34
N ARG A 3 77.02 29.99 -36.30
CA ARG A 3 75.82 29.16 -36.11
C ARG A 3 74.78 29.98 -35.37
N MET A 4 73.62 30.22 -35.98
CA MET A 4 72.46 30.76 -35.33
C MET A 4 71.70 29.65 -34.61
N LEU A 5 71.46 29.82 -33.30
CA LEU A 5 70.60 29.02 -32.53
C LEU A 5 69.19 29.68 -32.58
N SER A 6 68.19 28.97 -33.12
CA SER A 6 66.79 29.36 -33.07
C SER A 6 66.13 28.79 -31.80
N TRP A 7 65.61 29.69 -30.98
CA TRP A 7 64.77 29.34 -29.79
C TRP A 7 63.33 29.16 -30.25
N GLY A 8 62.82 27.93 -30.14
CA GLY A 8 61.39 27.66 -30.33
C GLY A 8 60.62 27.92 -29.04
N LEU A 9 59.68 28.86 -29.10
CA LEU A 9 58.73 29.15 -28.01
C LEU A 9 57.59 28.09 -28.02
N ILE A 10 57.58 27.21 -26.99
CA ILE A 10 56.45 26.27 -26.78
C ILE A 10 55.37 27.01 -25.98
N LEU A 11 54.29 27.37 -26.65
CA LEU A 11 53.07 27.84 -26.02
C LEU A 11 52.28 26.65 -25.41
N LEU A 12 52.36 26.50 -24.08
CA LEU A 12 51.50 25.61 -23.34
C LEU A 12 50.10 26.24 -23.26
N THR A 13 49.18 25.75 -24.04
CA THR A 13 47.73 26.07 -23.88
C THR A 13 47.15 25.26 -22.71
N CYS A 14 46.98 25.91 -21.56
CA CYS A 14 46.18 25.36 -20.47
C CYS A 14 44.69 25.29 -20.89
N TRP A 15 44.21 24.11 -21.20
CA TRP A 15 42.79 23.86 -21.33
C TRP A 15 42.20 23.72 -19.94
N PRO A 16 41.14 24.48 -19.56
CA PRO A 16 40.46 24.26 -18.30
C PRO A 16 39.78 22.89 -18.35
N LEU A 17 40.18 21.97 -17.50
CA LEU A 17 39.42 20.76 -17.18
C LEU A 17 38.09 21.19 -16.52
N LEU A 18 37.02 21.21 -17.30
CA LEU A 18 35.68 21.25 -16.79
C LEU A 18 35.45 19.96 -15.96
N LEU A 19 35.65 20.06 -14.65
CA LEU A 19 35.21 19.05 -13.71
C LEU A 19 33.66 18.94 -13.85
N ALA A 20 33.20 17.89 -14.53
CA ALA A 20 31.80 17.51 -14.49
C ALA A 20 31.36 17.36 -13.01
N PRO A 21 30.25 17.91 -12.60
CA PRO A 21 29.76 17.69 -11.23
C PRO A 21 29.63 16.17 -11.04
N ALA A 22 30.34 15.65 -10.03
CA ALA A 22 30.19 14.26 -9.62
C ALA A 22 28.70 14.01 -9.37
N ALA A 23 28.10 13.08 -10.11
CA ALA A 23 26.76 12.60 -9.81
C ALA A 23 26.77 12.19 -8.33
N ARG A 24 26.06 12.95 -7.50
CA ARG A 24 25.86 12.58 -6.10
C ARG A 24 25.22 11.20 -6.16
N ALA A 25 25.94 10.18 -5.71
CA ALA A 25 25.35 8.88 -5.48
C ALA A 25 24.10 9.12 -4.63
N GLN A 26 22.93 8.79 -5.17
CA GLN A 26 21.68 8.97 -4.48
C GLN A 26 21.76 8.09 -3.22
N GLN A 27 21.74 8.73 -2.06
CA GLN A 27 21.88 8.06 -0.79
C GLN A 27 20.72 7.08 -0.69
N ALA A 28 20.99 5.80 -0.47
CA ALA A 28 19.95 4.78 -0.35
C ALA A 28 18.95 5.20 0.74
N ILE A 29 17.67 5.20 0.40
CA ILE A 29 16.60 5.53 1.35
C ILE A 29 16.58 4.42 2.40
N PRO A 30 16.74 4.71 3.71
CA PRO A 30 16.60 3.68 4.72
C PRO A 30 15.20 3.07 4.65
N PRO A 31 15.06 1.74 4.62
CA PRO A 31 13.76 1.10 4.59
C PRO A 31 12.90 1.52 5.79
N ASP A 32 11.72 2.08 5.54
CA ASP A 32 10.72 2.38 6.57
C ASP A 32 9.63 1.31 6.51
N PRO A 33 9.44 0.51 7.58
CA PRO A 33 8.52 -0.62 7.57
C PRO A 33 7.04 -0.23 7.45
N ARG A 34 6.72 1.06 7.33
CA ARG A 34 5.36 1.52 7.02
C ARG A 34 5.03 1.44 5.54
N PHE A 35 6.03 1.37 4.66
CA PHE A 35 5.88 1.36 3.21
C PHE A 35 6.22 -0.03 2.67
N GLY A 36 5.22 -0.76 2.21
CA GLY A 36 5.35 -2.11 1.69
C GLY A 36 5.05 -2.25 0.20
N VAL A 37 5.62 -3.30 -0.39
CA VAL A 37 5.27 -3.75 -1.75
C VAL A 37 5.22 -5.27 -1.77
N VAL A 38 4.14 -5.82 -2.34
CA VAL A 38 4.00 -7.26 -2.55
C VAL A 38 4.95 -7.74 -3.66
N GLU A 39 5.48 -8.94 -3.53
CA GLU A 39 6.36 -9.59 -4.51
C GLU A 39 7.69 -8.84 -4.76
N THR A 40 8.31 -8.29 -3.72
CA THR A 40 9.63 -7.61 -3.80
C THR A 40 10.73 -8.51 -4.37
N THR A 41 10.60 -9.83 -4.26
CA THR A 41 11.52 -10.83 -4.84
C THR A 41 11.50 -10.89 -6.35
N ALA A 42 10.46 -10.36 -7.01
CA ALA A 42 10.39 -10.29 -8.46
C ALA A 42 11.51 -9.40 -9.06
N ASN A 43 11.88 -8.34 -8.35
CA ASN A 43 13.05 -7.50 -8.65
C ASN A 43 13.58 -6.85 -7.34
N PRO A 44 14.48 -7.54 -6.59
CA PRO A 44 14.96 -7.06 -5.29
C PRO A 44 15.71 -5.72 -5.35
N GLN A 45 16.36 -5.43 -6.48
CA GLN A 45 17.07 -4.16 -6.70
C GLN A 45 16.07 -3.01 -6.82
N ALA A 46 15.05 -3.16 -7.67
CA ALA A 46 14.00 -2.14 -7.82
C ALA A 46 13.23 -1.93 -6.52
N ALA A 47 12.96 -3.00 -5.74
CA ALA A 47 12.35 -2.89 -4.42
C ALA A 47 13.19 -2.02 -3.46
N ALA A 48 14.52 -2.17 -3.49
CA ALA A 48 15.43 -1.35 -2.71
C ALA A 48 15.49 0.10 -3.21
N GLU A 49 15.52 0.32 -4.53
CA GLU A 49 15.47 1.65 -5.15
C GLU A 49 14.16 2.40 -4.83
N ALA A 50 13.06 1.66 -4.75
CA ALA A 50 11.76 2.20 -4.34
C ALA A 50 11.69 2.52 -2.84
N GLY A 51 12.62 2.02 -2.01
CA GLY A 51 12.60 2.19 -0.56
C GLY A 51 11.56 1.33 0.15
N ALA A 52 11.18 0.17 -0.42
CA ALA A 52 10.28 -0.78 0.20
C ALA A 52 10.82 -1.31 1.54
N GLY A 53 10.08 -1.12 2.62
CA GLY A 53 10.48 -1.48 3.98
C GLY A 53 9.95 -2.82 4.46
N TYR A 54 8.90 -3.36 3.84
CA TYR A 54 8.37 -4.69 4.13
C TYR A 54 7.71 -5.33 2.91
N THR A 55 7.49 -6.63 3.02
CA THR A 55 6.72 -7.42 2.05
C THR A 55 5.96 -8.54 2.74
N ARG A 56 4.85 -8.96 2.14
CA ARG A 56 4.04 -10.08 2.60
C ARG A 56 4.38 -11.34 1.81
N ILE A 57 4.56 -12.46 2.51
CA ILE A 57 4.81 -13.78 1.93
C ILE A 57 3.65 -14.71 2.28
N ILE A 58 3.07 -15.32 1.26
CA ILE A 58 1.98 -16.29 1.41
C ILE A 58 2.55 -17.64 1.78
N LEU A 59 2.06 -18.22 2.88
CA LEU A 59 2.41 -19.53 3.41
C LEU A 59 1.21 -20.47 3.26
N ARG A 60 1.15 -21.18 2.14
CA ARG A 60 0.04 -22.06 1.79
C ARG A 60 0.14 -23.39 2.54
N TRP A 61 -0.76 -23.60 3.49
CA TRP A 61 -0.79 -24.84 4.27
C TRP A 61 -1.05 -26.07 3.41
N ASP A 62 -2.01 -26.00 2.50
CA ASP A 62 -2.36 -27.05 1.54
C ASP A 62 -1.18 -27.46 0.63
N VAL A 63 -0.22 -26.59 0.41
CA VAL A 63 0.99 -26.85 -0.38
C VAL A 63 2.16 -27.30 0.51
N ILE A 64 2.25 -26.79 1.73
CA ILE A 64 3.32 -27.13 2.68
C ILE A 64 3.08 -28.51 3.33
N GLN A 65 1.81 -28.88 3.62
CA GLN A 65 1.42 -30.17 4.19
C GLN A 65 0.28 -30.82 3.39
N PRO A 66 0.50 -31.22 2.13
CA PRO A 66 -0.60 -31.60 1.24
C PRO A 66 -1.30 -32.91 1.60
N GLY A 67 -0.60 -33.90 2.15
CA GLY A 67 -1.12 -35.26 2.27
C GLY A 67 -1.49 -35.70 3.68
N SER A 68 -0.83 -35.19 4.73
CA SER A 68 -1.06 -35.56 6.13
C SER A 68 -0.32 -34.62 7.09
N PRO A 69 -0.56 -34.71 8.42
CA PRO A 69 0.23 -33.97 9.42
C PRO A 69 1.73 -34.21 9.36
N ALA A 70 2.13 -35.41 8.91
CA ALA A 70 3.53 -35.79 8.76
C ALA A 70 4.14 -35.39 7.39
N ASP A 71 3.30 -35.07 6.41
CA ASP A 71 3.73 -34.77 5.04
C ASP A 71 4.19 -33.34 4.88
N TRP A 72 5.28 -32.98 5.53
CA TRP A 72 5.89 -31.65 5.41
C TRP A 72 6.78 -31.60 4.18
N LYS A 73 6.55 -30.61 3.31
CA LYS A 73 7.31 -30.36 2.07
C LYS A 73 8.29 -29.17 2.28
N PRO A 74 9.55 -29.41 2.66
CA PRO A 74 10.50 -28.33 2.91
C PRO A 74 10.73 -27.43 1.69
N ALA A 75 10.64 -27.99 0.48
CA ALA A 75 10.80 -27.22 -0.77
C ALA A 75 9.68 -26.19 -1.01
N ASN A 76 8.53 -26.35 -0.35
CA ASN A 76 7.39 -25.44 -0.44
C ASN A 76 7.36 -24.40 0.69
N VAL A 77 8.31 -24.50 1.64
CA VAL A 77 8.51 -23.48 2.67
C VAL A 77 9.45 -22.41 2.10
N PRO A 78 9.04 -21.13 2.03
CA PRO A 78 9.80 -20.11 1.31
C PRO A 78 10.99 -19.55 2.11
N ASP A 79 11.75 -20.41 2.78
CA ASP A 79 12.91 -20.00 3.59
C ASP A 79 13.95 -19.16 2.84
N PRO A 80 14.34 -19.49 1.59
CA PRO A 80 15.29 -18.67 0.85
C PRO A 80 14.75 -17.27 0.57
N VAL A 81 13.44 -17.16 0.31
CA VAL A 81 12.76 -15.90 0.05
C VAL A 81 12.75 -15.03 1.31
N VAL A 82 12.31 -15.59 2.45
CA VAL A 82 12.33 -14.91 3.74
C VAL A 82 13.75 -14.44 4.10
N ALA A 83 14.75 -15.30 3.92
CA ALA A 83 16.13 -14.95 4.22
C ALA A 83 16.66 -13.81 3.33
N ALA A 84 16.31 -13.80 2.03
CA ALA A 84 16.72 -12.74 1.10
C ALA A 84 16.08 -11.39 1.45
N GLU A 85 14.79 -11.37 1.81
CA GLU A 85 14.09 -10.15 2.22
C GLU A 85 14.69 -9.54 3.50
N LEU A 86 14.92 -10.37 4.52
CA LEU A 86 15.56 -9.95 5.76
C LEU A 86 17.00 -9.45 5.53
N ALA A 87 17.78 -10.12 4.67
CA ALA A 87 19.12 -9.69 4.30
C ALA A 87 19.12 -8.35 3.55
N ALA A 88 18.05 -8.03 2.82
CA ALA A 88 17.85 -6.74 2.17
C ALA A 88 17.32 -5.64 3.15
N GLY A 89 17.18 -5.95 4.44
CA GLY A 89 16.69 -5.02 5.46
C GLY A 89 15.18 -4.80 5.47
N ARG A 90 14.40 -5.60 4.73
CA ARG A 90 12.94 -5.54 4.73
C ARG A 90 12.34 -6.46 5.79
N GLU A 91 11.27 -6.01 6.43
CA GLU A 91 10.47 -6.87 7.29
C GLU A 91 9.63 -7.82 6.43
N VAL A 92 9.37 -9.03 6.98
CA VAL A 92 8.50 -10.02 6.33
C VAL A 92 7.26 -10.22 7.17
N VAL A 93 6.10 -10.11 6.51
CA VAL A 93 4.79 -10.45 7.07
C VAL A 93 4.37 -11.81 6.52
N GLY A 94 4.05 -12.75 7.40
CA GLY A 94 3.59 -14.09 7.02
C GLY A 94 2.07 -14.13 6.88
N LEU A 95 1.55 -14.55 5.72
CA LEU A 95 0.12 -14.79 5.54
C LEU A 95 -0.13 -16.29 5.52
N LEU A 96 -0.95 -16.78 6.46
CA LEU A 96 -1.33 -18.18 6.59
C LEU A 96 -2.68 -18.42 5.91
N ILE A 97 -2.73 -19.37 4.96
CA ILE A 97 -3.93 -19.67 4.18
C ILE A 97 -3.92 -21.10 3.65
N GLY A 98 -5.09 -21.60 3.29
CA GLY A 98 -5.28 -22.83 2.54
C GLY A 98 -5.37 -24.07 3.41
N THR A 99 -6.53 -24.71 3.42
CA THR A 99 -6.78 -25.96 4.14
C THR A 99 -6.42 -27.16 3.27
N PRO A 100 -5.47 -28.03 3.64
CA PRO A 100 -5.23 -29.25 2.90
C PRO A 100 -6.42 -30.22 3.07
N ALA A 101 -6.71 -31.00 2.04
CA ALA A 101 -7.88 -31.89 2.02
C ALA A 101 -7.99 -32.81 3.25
N TRP A 102 -6.87 -33.32 3.79
CA TRP A 102 -6.85 -34.19 4.97
C TRP A 102 -7.22 -33.47 6.28
N ALA A 103 -7.13 -32.12 6.31
CA ALA A 103 -7.39 -31.31 7.49
C ALA A 103 -8.75 -30.58 7.41
N SER A 104 -9.58 -30.87 6.41
CA SER A 104 -10.92 -30.30 6.35
C SER A 104 -11.81 -30.84 7.46
N ALA A 105 -12.62 -29.99 8.08
CA ALA A 105 -13.63 -30.37 9.08
C ALA A 105 -14.87 -31.03 8.45
N SER A 106 -14.93 -31.11 7.13
CA SER A 106 -16.09 -31.63 6.36
C SER A 106 -15.62 -32.43 5.13
N ASP A 107 -16.56 -32.86 4.30
CA ASP A 107 -16.27 -33.49 2.99
C ASP A 107 -15.78 -32.50 1.93
N ASN A 108 -15.71 -31.18 2.23
CA ASN A 108 -15.15 -30.17 1.35
C ASN A 108 -13.63 -30.30 1.33
N THR A 109 -13.06 -30.70 0.20
CA THR A 109 -11.61 -30.89 0.01
C THR A 109 -10.91 -29.70 -0.62
N SER A 110 -11.61 -28.58 -0.82
CA SER A 110 -11.01 -27.38 -1.39
C SER A 110 -10.09 -26.69 -0.37
N ALA A 111 -9.09 -25.97 -0.86
CA ALA A 111 -8.23 -25.16 0.00
C ALA A 111 -8.95 -24.02 0.74
N ARG A 112 -10.23 -23.77 0.42
CA ARG A 112 -11.11 -22.79 1.07
C ARG A 112 -11.90 -23.38 2.24
N ALA A 113 -11.84 -24.69 2.45
CA ALA A 113 -12.61 -25.38 3.46
C ALA A 113 -12.30 -24.92 4.89
N VAL A 114 -13.30 -24.98 5.76
CA VAL A 114 -13.09 -24.82 7.21
C VAL A 114 -12.19 -25.96 7.69
N PRO A 115 -11.06 -25.69 8.34
CA PRO A 115 -10.17 -26.75 8.81
C PRO A 115 -10.65 -27.38 10.11
N ASP A 116 -10.20 -28.60 10.40
CA ASP A 116 -10.11 -29.11 11.76
C ASP A 116 -9.22 -28.18 12.58
N MET A 117 -9.74 -27.66 13.68
CA MET A 117 -9.05 -26.63 14.46
C MET A 117 -7.83 -27.14 15.20
N ALA A 118 -7.76 -28.42 15.56
CA ALA A 118 -6.55 -28.98 16.18
C ALA A 118 -5.41 -29.12 15.16
N ALA A 119 -5.74 -29.48 13.93
CA ALA A 119 -4.78 -29.53 12.83
C ALA A 119 -4.30 -28.12 12.45
N TRP A 120 -5.21 -27.14 12.42
CA TRP A 120 -4.90 -25.72 12.19
C TRP A 120 -3.99 -25.16 13.27
N GLU A 121 -4.28 -25.41 14.53
CA GLU A 121 -3.42 -25.02 15.66
C GLU A 121 -2.02 -25.58 15.52
N ALA A 122 -1.90 -26.87 15.22
CA ALA A 122 -0.60 -27.53 15.06
C ALA A 122 0.22 -26.93 13.93
N PHE A 123 -0.39 -26.65 12.76
CA PHE A 123 0.26 -26.01 11.63
C PHE A 123 0.71 -24.58 11.97
N THR A 124 -0.20 -23.77 12.50
CA THR A 124 0.06 -22.36 12.85
C THR A 124 1.18 -22.24 13.88
N ARG A 125 1.15 -23.07 14.92
CA ARG A 125 2.21 -23.14 15.94
C ARG A 125 3.55 -23.53 15.31
N ARG A 126 3.56 -24.51 14.42
CA ARG A 126 4.76 -24.96 13.72
C ARG A 126 5.35 -23.84 12.86
N MET A 127 4.51 -23.06 12.15
CA MET A 127 4.98 -21.94 11.34
C MET A 127 5.56 -20.83 12.22
N ALA A 128 4.90 -20.46 13.31
CA ALA A 128 5.41 -19.46 14.25
C ALA A 128 6.75 -19.87 14.86
N GLN A 129 6.91 -21.15 15.24
CA GLN A 129 8.18 -21.71 15.73
C GLN A 129 9.27 -21.72 14.65
N HIS A 130 8.92 -22.14 13.42
CA HIS A 130 9.86 -22.20 12.30
C HIS A 130 10.45 -20.83 11.97
N TYR A 131 9.63 -19.78 12.01
CA TYR A 131 10.06 -18.43 11.72
C TYR A 131 10.33 -17.56 12.96
N ALA A 132 10.51 -18.18 14.13
CA ALA A 132 10.82 -17.45 15.36
C ALA A 132 12.01 -16.50 15.17
N GLY A 133 11.85 -15.23 15.60
CA GLY A 133 12.83 -14.16 15.42
C GLY A 133 12.96 -13.61 13.98
N ARG A 134 12.31 -14.22 12.99
CA ARG A 134 12.37 -13.81 11.58
C ARG A 134 11.08 -13.15 11.10
N ILE A 135 9.91 -13.70 11.40
CA ILE A 135 8.59 -13.13 11.09
C ILE A 135 7.92 -12.76 12.41
N LYS A 136 7.57 -11.49 12.55
CA LYS A 136 6.95 -10.94 13.77
C LYS A 136 5.45 -10.69 13.62
N THR A 137 4.94 -10.65 12.40
CA THR A 137 3.54 -10.33 12.11
C THR A 137 2.93 -11.39 11.20
N TRP A 138 1.77 -11.89 11.59
CA TRP A 138 1.05 -12.97 10.95
C TRP A 138 -0.35 -12.51 10.55
N VAL A 139 -0.68 -12.59 9.28
CA VAL A 139 -2.03 -12.35 8.76
C VAL A 139 -2.75 -13.68 8.65
N ILE A 140 -3.93 -13.77 9.24
CA ILE A 140 -4.73 -15.00 9.25
C ILE A 140 -5.75 -14.95 8.14
N TRP A 141 -5.51 -15.72 7.09
CA TRP A 141 -6.31 -15.82 5.87
C TRP A 141 -6.25 -14.59 4.96
N ASN A 142 -6.94 -14.69 3.80
CA ASN A 142 -7.00 -13.67 2.76
C ASN A 142 -8.43 -13.53 2.25
N GLU A 143 -8.99 -12.33 2.25
CA GLU A 143 -10.30 -11.98 1.69
C GLU A 143 -11.45 -12.94 2.07
N PRO A 144 -11.65 -13.25 3.36
CA PRO A 144 -12.72 -14.17 3.78
C PRO A 144 -14.13 -13.57 3.57
N ASP A 145 -14.20 -12.26 3.34
CA ASP A 145 -15.42 -11.49 3.09
C ASP A 145 -15.91 -11.53 1.63
N VAL A 146 -15.20 -12.24 0.73
CA VAL A 146 -15.72 -12.56 -0.61
C VAL A 146 -16.65 -13.76 -0.51
N TRP A 147 -17.92 -13.48 -0.22
CA TRP A 147 -18.93 -14.49 0.12
C TRP A 147 -19.70 -15.06 -1.08
N MET A 148 -19.61 -14.45 -2.25
CA MET A 148 -20.38 -14.83 -3.44
C MET A 148 -19.97 -16.22 -3.94
N GLU A 149 -20.94 -17.13 -4.03
CA GLU A 149 -20.69 -18.46 -4.54
C GLU A 149 -20.27 -18.44 -6.02
N GLY A 150 -19.27 -19.25 -6.37
CA GLY A 150 -18.70 -19.26 -7.72
C GLY A 150 -17.83 -18.03 -8.07
N HIS A 151 -17.66 -17.09 -7.13
CA HIS A 151 -16.80 -15.94 -7.38
C HIS A 151 -15.32 -16.37 -7.34
N PRO A 152 -14.53 -16.00 -8.36
CA PRO A 152 -13.13 -16.43 -8.46
C PRO A 152 -12.22 -15.94 -7.33
N GLY A 153 -12.55 -14.81 -6.69
CA GLY A 153 -11.84 -14.31 -5.52
C GLY A 153 -12.27 -14.92 -4.18
N LYS A 154 -13.24 -15.85 -4.16
CA LYS A 154 -13.69 -16.49 -2.92
C LYS A 154 -12.59 -17.41 -2.39
N THR A 155 -12.14 -17.15 -1.17
CA THR A 155 -11.05 -17.90 -0.52
C THR A 155 -11.49 -18.65 0.73
N TRP A 156 -12.73 -18.42 1.22
CA TRP A 156 -13.26 -18.98 2.45
C TRP A 156 -14.69 -19.53 2.25
N ASP A 157 -14.90 -20.76 2.65
CA ASP A 157 -16.21 -21.45 2.55
C ASP A 157 -16.96 -21.54 3.90
N GLY A 158 -16.35 -21.05 5.00
CA GLY A 158 -16.97 -21.02 6.33
C GLY A 158 -17.80 -19.76 6.57
N THR A 159 -18.47 -19.77 7.73
CA THR A 159 -19.20 -18.62 8.28
C THR A 159 -18.28 -17.65 9.01
N GLU A 160 -18.80 -16.50 9.45
CA GLU A 160 -18.08 -15.58 10.34
C GLU A 160 -17.74 -16.22 11.69
N ALA A 161 -18.60 -17.14 12.18
CA ALA A 161 -18.33 -17.89 13.41
C ALA A 161 -17.18 -18.88 13.24
N ASP A 162 -17.11 -19.59 12.11
CA ASP A 162 -15.98 -20.45 11.76
C ASP A 162 -14.68 -19.62 11.64
N PHE A 163 -14.76 -18.44 11.07
CA PHE A 163 -13.60 -17.55 10.94
C PHE A 163 -13.16 -16.98 12.31
N ALA A 164 -14.09 -16.63 13.20
CA ALA A 164 -13.76 -16.21 14.57
C ALA A 164 -13.03 -17.33 15.32
N LEU A 165 -13.46 -18.58 15.16
CA LEU A 165 -12.80 -19.75 15.75
C LEU A 165 -11.41 -20.02 15.15
N LEU A 166 -11.28 -19.89 13.81
CA LEU A 166 -9.99 -19.98 13.11
C LEU A 166 -8.99 -18.94 13.67
N LEU A 167 -9.45 -17.68 13.82
CA LEU A 167 -8.65 -16.57 14.33
C LEU A 167 -8.26 -16.79 15.80
N LYS A 168 -9.21 -17.17 16.67
CA LYS A 168 -8.98 -17.50 18.09
C LYS A 168 -7.93 -18.59 18.22
N THR A 169 -8.03 -19.65 17.43
CA THR A 169 -7.09 -20.79 17.42
C THR A 169 -5.70 -20.36 16.98
N ALA A 170 -5.59 -19.60 15.88
CA ALA A 170 -4.31 -19.09 15.39
C ALA A 170 -3.66 -18.14 16.41
N TYR A 171 -4.44 -17.25 17.01
CA TYR A 171 -3.96 -16.31 18.03
C TYR A 171 -3.35 -17.07 19.22
N GLY A 172 -4.06 -18.03 19.78
CA GLY A 172 -3.56 -18.87 20.88
C GLY A 172 -2.29 -19.64 20.51
N ALA A 173 -2.23 -20.20 19.30
CA ALA A 173 -1.07 -20.92 18.81
C ALA A 173 0.17 -20.03 18.65
N ILE A 174 0.02 -18.85 18.04
CA ILE A 174 1.10 -17.89 17.78
C ILE A 174 1.58 -17.24 19.09
N LYS A 175 0.67 -16.70 19.89
CA LYS A 175 1.00 -16.09 21.19
C LYS A 175 1.60 -17.09 22.18
N GLY A 176 1.25 -18.37 22.07
CA GLY A 176 1.85 -19.43 22.86
C GLY A 176 3.30 -19.77 22.46
N VAL A 177 3.76 -19.34 21.28
CA VAL A 177 5.17 -19.41 20.87
C VAL A 177 5.93 -18.19 21.37
N ASP A 178 5.41 -17.00 21.10
CA ASP A 178 5.96 -15.72 21.56
C ASP A 178 4.84 -14.69 21.69
N PRO A 179 4.54 -14.20 22.91
CA PRO A 179 3.48 -13.22 23.16
C PRO A 179 3.68 -11.88 22.44
N SER A 180 4.89 -11.56 21.98
CA SER A 180 5.21 -10.33 21.28
C SER A 180 4.87 -10.36 19.78
N LEU A 181 4.53 -11.53 19.22
CA LEU A 181 4.14 -11.66 17.82
C LEU A 181 2.79 -11.03 17.55
N ASN A 182 2.65 -10.32 16.44
CA ASN A 182 1.39 -9.71 16.03
C ASN A 182 0.55 -10.70 15.20
N VAL A 183 -0.74 -10.73 15.49
CA VAL A 183 -1.74 -11.51 14.77
C VAL A 183 -2.79 -10.55 14.19
N LEU A 184 -2.89 -10.52 12.87
CA LEU A 184 -3.78 -9.63 12.16
C LEU A 184 -4.94 -10.42 11.52
N VAL A 185 -6.13 -9.84 11.59
CA VAL A 185 -7.30 -10.35 10.87
C VAL A 185 -7.06 -10.25 9.38
N GLY A 186 -7.37 -11.29 8.61
CA GLY A 186 -7.08 -11.38 7.18
C GLY A 186 -7.59 -10.20 6.35
N GLY A 187 -6.92 -9.95 5.24
CA GLY A 187 -7.20 -8.81 4.38
C GLY A 187 -8.66 -8.76 3.94
N MET A 188 -9.41 -7.76 4.39
CA MET A 188 -10.82 -7.56 4.08
C MET A 188 -10.96 -6.70 2.83
N THR A 189 -11.82 -7.10 1.91
CA THR A 189 -12.07 -6.31 0.70
C THR A 189 -13.00 -5.14 0.96
N TYR A 190 -13.80 -5.19 2.05
CA TYR A 190 -14.83 -4.20 2.37
C TYR A 190 -15.93 -4.07 1.29
N TYR A 191 -15.54 -4.23 0.05
CA TYR A 191 -16.28 -3.88 -1.15
C TYR A 191 -17.58 -4.69 -1.32
N TRP A 192 -17.54 -6.01 -1.13
CA TRP A 192 -18.68 -6.89 -1.48
C TRP A 192 -19.90 -6.65 -0.63
N ASP A 193 -19.73 -6.48 0.68
CA ASP A 193 -20.84 -6.15 1.57
C ASP A 193 -21.36 -4.74 1.32
N TRP A 194 -20.45 -3.78 1.03
CA TRP A 194 -20.84 -2.41 0.71
C TRP A 194 -21.65 -2.35 -0.58
N GLU A 195 -21.22 -3.00 -1.67
CA GLU A 195 -21.90 -3.00 -2.97
C GLU A 195 -23.30 -3.61 -2.89
N HIS A 196 -23.49 -4.61 -2.05
CA HIS A 196 -24.76 -5.33 -1.91
C HIS A 196 -25.61 -4.84 -0.73
N GLY A 197 -25.23 -3.73 -0.09
CA GLY A 197 -25.98 -3.15 1.04
C GLY A 197 -26.05 -4.08 2.26
N ARG A 198 -25.08 -4.99 2.42
CA ARG A 198 -25.02 -5.90 3.57
C ARG A 198 -24.28 -5.23 4.73
N ARG A 199 -24.61 -5.64 5.95
CA ARG A 199 -23.83 -5.32 7.13
C ARG A 199 -22.39 -5.82 6.93
N ARG A 200 -21.39 -5.01 7.27
CA ARG A 200 -19.98 -5.33 7.04
C ARG A 200 -19.58 -6.66 7.68
N TYR A 201 -18.71 -7.41 6.99
CA TYR A 201 -18.18 -8.67 7.50
C TYR A 201 -17.49 -8.47 8.86
N LEU A 202 -16.65 -7.45 8.99
CA LEU A 202 -15.97 -7.15 10.25
C LEU A 202 -16.94 -6.80 11.38
N ASP A 203 -18.04 -6.12 11.11
CA ASP A 203 -19.05 -5.82 12.11
C ASP A 203 -19.71 -7.11 12.63
N ARG A 204 -20.07 -8.05 11.74
CA ARG A 204 -20.59 -9.37 12.13
C ARG A 204 -19.56 -10.22 12.87
N LEU A 205 -18.28 -10.14 12.43
CA LEU A 205 -17.16 -10.85 13.07
C LEU A 205 -16.91 -10.30 14.50
N PHE A 206 -16.88 -8.99 14.67
CA PHE A 206 -16.63 -8.38 15.98
C PHE A 206 -17.78 -8.61 16.96
N GLU A 207 -19.01 -8.67 16.50
CA GLU A 207 -20.15 -9.08 17.34
C GLU A 207 -19.93 -10.48 17.92
N ILE A 208 -19.49 -11.44 17.08
CA ILE A 208 -19.20 -12.81 17.51
C ILE A 208 -18.01 -12.84 18.48
N ILE A 209 -16.92 -12.15 18.17
CA ILE A 209 -15.72 -12.11 18.99
C ILE A 209 -16.02 -11.44 20.35
N ALA A 210 -16.75 -10.31 20.36
CA ALA A 210 -17.08 -9.60 21.59
C ALA A 210 -18.02 -10.39 22.52
N ALA A 211 -18.82 -11.31 21.96
CA ALA A 211 -19.66 -12.22 22.74
C ALA A 211 -18.89 -13.38 23.39
N ASP A 212 -17.64 -13.64 23.00
CA ASP A 212 -16.79 -14.67 23.58
C ASP A 212 -16.26 -14.20 24.95
N PRO A 213 -16.57 -14.91 26.08
CA PRO A 213 -16.16 -14.47 27.41
C PRO A 213 -14.65 -14.44 27.62
N ASP A 214 -13.88 -15.17 26.83
CA ASP A 214 -12.42 -15.19 26.90
C ASP A 214 -11.78 -14.03 26.11
N ALA A 215 -12.51 -13.37 25.22
CA ALA A 215 -11.96 -12.40 24.29
C ALA A 215 -11.28 -11.19 24.97
N PRO A 216 -11.87 -10.55 25.99
CA PRO A 216 -11.23 -9.38 26.64
C PRO A 216 -9.88 -9.71 27.28
N ALA A 217 -9.76 -10.90 27.91
CA ALA A 217 -8.51 -11.35 28.54
C ALA A 217 -7.43 -11.76 27.52
N ASN A 218 -7.83 -12.06 26.28
CA ASN A 218 -6.94 -12.49 25.22
C ASN A 218 -6.84 -11.47 24.06
N GLY A 219 -7.03 -10.18 24.35
CA GLY A 219 -6.91 -9.13 23.35
C GLY A 219 -7.85 -9.28 22.17
N TYR A 220 -9.04 -9.85 22.36
CA TYR A 220 -10.04 -10.12 21.33
C TYR A 220 -9.53 -11.01 20.18
N PHE A 221 -8.47 -11.80 20.43
CA PHE A 221 -7.83 -12.74 19.51
C PHE A 221 -7.20 -12.11 18.25
N PHE A 222 -6.89 -10.83 18.27
CA PHE A 222 -6.13 -10.14 17.22
C PHE A 222 -5.44 -8.87 17.74
N ASP A 223 -4.38 -8.44 17.03
CA ASP A 223 -3.62 -7.22 17.33
C ASP A 223 -3.93 -6.10 16.32
N GLY A 224 -4.47 -6.44 15.18
CA GLY A 224 -4.85 -5.47 14.15
C GLY A 224 -5.73 -6.04 13.05
N VAL A 225 -6.21 -5.14 12.20
CA VAL A 225 -7.09 -5.43 11.06
C VAL A 225 -6.38 -5.06 9.77
N VAL A 226 -6.59 -5.83 8.72
CA VAL A 226 -5.97 -5.61 7.43
C VAL A 226 -7.03 -5.44 6.34
N TYR A 227 -6.79 -4.50 5.42
CA TYR A 227 -7.65 -4.22 4.29
C TYR A 227 -6.93 -4.34 2.95
N HIS A 228 -7.73 -4.69 1.92
CA HIS A 228 -7.41 -4.63 0.50
C HIS A 228 -8.31 -3.60 -0.17
N LEU A 229 -7.79 -2.40 -0.40
CA LEU A 229 -8.56 -1.26 -0.93
C LEU A 229 -7.93 -0.77 -2.24
N TYR A 230 -8.75 -0.63 -3.27
CA TYR A 230 -8.28 -0.34 -4.62
C TYR A 230 -9.02 0.84 -5.24
N PHE A 231 -8.37 1.54 -6.18
CA PHE A 231 -8.89 2.59 -7.07
C PHE A 231 -9.29 3.91 -6.41
N ASN A 232 -9.70 3.96 -5.15
CA ASN A 232 -10.30 5.15 -4.55
C ASN A 232 -9.62 5.53 -3.21
N PRO A 233 -8.65 6.47 -3.21
CA PRO A 233 -7.96 6.86 -1.99
C PRO A 233 -8.89 7.46 -0.92
N ARG A 234 -9.97 8.15 -1.33
CA ARG A 234 -10.95 8.71 -0.39
C ARG A 234 -11.71 7.62 0.35
N GLN A 235 -12.06 6.53 -0.35
CA GLN A 235 -12.67 5.37 0.30
C GLN A 235 -11.75 4.75 1.35
N THR A 236 -10.43 4.78 1.13
CA THR A 236 -9.46 4.32 2.14
C THR A 236 -9.60 5.12 3.43
N ALA A 237 -9.67 6.45 3.36
CA ALA A 237 -9.89 7.30 4.52
C ALA A 237 -11.19 6.97 5.25
N ASP A 238 -12.31 6.86 4.49
CA ASP A 238 -13.63 6.55 5.04
C ASP A 238 -13.66 5.18 5.76
N VAL A 239 -13.04 4.14 5.14
CA VAL A 239 -12.97 2.79 5.71
C VAL A 239 -12.13 2.76 6.99
N LEU A 240 -11.04 3.50 7.04
CA LEU A 240 -10.21 3.60 8.24
C LEU A 240 -10.96 4.25 9.41
N ASP A 241 -11.71 5.31 9.14
CA ASP A 241 -12.52 6.00 10.15
C ASP A 241 -13.72 5.15 10.60
N GLU A 242 -14.42 4.49 9.66
CA GLU A 242 -15.49 3.53 9.95
C GLU A 242 -14.97 2.38 10.84
N THR A 243 -13.78 1.86 10.54
CA THR A 243 -13.18 0.76 11.31
C THR A 243 -12.87 1.16 12.74
N ARG A 244 -12.35 2.38 12.97
CA ARG A 244 -12.13 2.87 14.34
C ARG A 244 -13.42 3.04 15.10
N ALA A 245 -14.46 3.58 14.46
CA ALA A 245 -15.78 3.71 15.06
C ALA A 245 -16.34 2.33 15.42
N LEU A 246 -16.14 1.33 14.55
CA LEU A 246 -16.59 -0.04 14.78
C LEU A 246 -15.85 -0.69 15.95
N LEU A 247 -14.53 -0.57 16.01
CA LEU A 247 -13.71 -1.07 17.12
C LEU A 247 -14.15 -0.42 18.45
N ALA A 248 -14.42 0.89 18.45
CA ALA A 248 -14.91 1.60 19.63
C ALA A 248 -16.33 1.15 20.05
N HIS A 249 -17.19 0.82 19.08
CA HIS A 249 -18.54 0.31 19.34
C HIS A 249 -18.54 -1.01 20.14
N TYR A 250 -17.52 -1.86 19.91
CA TYR A 250 -17.37 -3.14 20.62
C TYR A 250 -16.41 -3.06 21.80
N ASP A 251 -16.02 -1.86 22.25
CA ASP A 251 -15.02 -1.63 23.32
C ASP A 251 -13.66 -2.30 23.03
N ILE A 252 -13.33 -2.50 21.76
CA ILE A 252 -12.06 -3.04 21.31
C ILE A 252 -11.10 -1.89 21.05
N SER A 253 -10.06 -1.76 21.86
CA SER A 253 -9.08 -0.68 21.75
C SER A 253 -7.66 -1.19 21.44
N GLY A 254 -6.78 -0.28 21.05
CA GLY A 254 -5.35 -0.57 20.85
C GLY A 254 -5.05 -1.46 19.64
N LYS A 255 -5.95 -1.53 18.65
CA LYS A 255 -5.75 -2.31 17.43
C LYS A 255 -5.16 -1.46 16.34
N SER A 256 -4.14 -2.00 15.66
CA SER A 256 -3.61 -1.40 14.45
C SER A 256 -4.53 -1.64 13.25
N ILE A 257 -4.48 -0.73 12.26
CA ILE A 257 -5.18 -0.91 10.99
C ILE A 257 -4.14 -0.78 9.89
N TRP A 258 -4.08 -1.78 9.00
CA TRP A 258 -3.14 -1.82 7.89
C TRP A 258 -3.87 -1.90 6.56
N ILE A 259 -3.27 -1.33 5.53
CA ILE A 259 -3.64 -1.56 4.14
C ILE A 259 -2.54 -2.42 3.54
N ASN A 260 -2.76 -3.73 3.40
CA ASN A 260 -1.71 -4.61 2.88
C ASN A 260 -1.95 -5.10 1.44
N GLU A 261 -2.95 -4.52 0.78
CA GLU A 261 -3.07 -4.47 -0.68
C GLU A 261 -3.78 -3.20 -1.11
N THR A 262 -3.14 -2.42 -1.95
CA THR A 262 -3.75 -1.26 -2.61
C THR A 262 -3.11 -1.01 -3.96
N ASN A 263 -3.86 -0.47 -4.90
CA ASN A 263 -3.40 0.08 -6.17
C ASN A 263 -4.58 0.64 -7.00
N ALA A 264 -4.26 1.34 -8.07
CA ALA A 264 -5.17 1.67 -9.16
C ALA A 264 -4.49 1.26 -10.48
N PRO A 265 -4.65 -0.01 -10.92
CA PRO A 265 -3.94 -0.52 -12.09
C PRO A 265 -4.33 0.22 -13.36
N PRO A 266 -3.34 0.61 -14.20
CA PRO A 266 -3.61 1.36 -15.41
C PRO A 266 -4.23 0.47 -16.49
N SER A 267 -5.14 1.04 -17.27
CA SER A 267 -5.80 0.37 -18.40
C SER A 267 -5.27 0.85 -19.77
N ASP A 268 -4.36 1.83 -19.79
CA ASP A 268 -3.89 2.51 -20.98
C ASP A 268 -2.38 2.42 -21.21
N ASP A 269 -1.69 1.46 -20.59
CA ASP A 269 -0.25 1.30 -20.76
C ASP A 269 0.08 0.81 -22.19
N PRO A 270 0.71 1.63 -23.05
CA PRO A 270 0.96 1.24 -24.44
C PRO A 270 2.06 0.21 -24.61
N GLN A 271 2.80 -0.11 -23.52
CA GLN A 271 3.92 -1.08 -23.54
C GLN A 271 3.51 -2.44 -23.00
N GLU A 272 2.25 -2.59 -22.58
CA GLU A 272 1.69 -3.82 -22.05
C GLU A 272 0.46 -4.25 -22.89
N PRO A 273 0.12 -5.53 -22.93
CA PRO A 273 -1.12 -5.96 -23.53
C PRO A 273 -2.32 -5.23 -22.92
N PRO A 274 -3.28 -4.81 -23.76
CA PRO A 274 -4.43 -4.08 -23.26
C PRO A 274 -5.24 -4.94 -22.30
N TRP A 275 -5.57 -4.38 -21.14
CA TRP A 275 -6.55 -4.99 -20.25
C TRP A 275 -7.94 -4.85 -20.86
N SER A 276 -8.53 -5.97 -21.30
CA SER A 276 -9.75 -5.97 -22.11
C SER A 276 -11.00 -5.50 -21.34
N GLU A 277 -11.03 -5.76 -20.04
CA GLU A 277 -12.18 -5.47 -19.18
C GLU A 277 -11.74 -4.83 -17.87
N PRO A 278 -11.20 -3.60 -17.89
CA PRO A 278 -10.85 -2.92 -16.67
C PRO A 278 -12.14 -2.56 -15.91
N ARG A 279 -12.15 -2.85 -14.61
CA ARG A 279 -13.25 -2.43 -13.74
C ARG A 279 -13.45 -0.93 -13.77
N PHE A 280 -12.34 -0.20 -13.68
CA PHE A 280 -12.28 1.25 -13.84
C PHE A 280 -11.16 1.60 -14.81
N ARG A 281 -11.37 2.65 -15.60
CA ARG A 281 -10.32 3.19 -16.46
C ARG A 281 -9.42 4.07 -15.61
N VAL A 282 -8.13 3.76 -15.63
CA VAL A 282 -7.08 4.50 -14.92
C VAL A 282 -5.93 4.68 -15.91
N SER A 283 -5.46 5.89 -16.08
CA SER A 283 -4.26 6.18 -16.86
C SER A 283 -2.99 5.93 -16.04
N LEU A 284 -1.84 5.80 -16.72
CA LEU A 284 -0.53 5.71 -16.06
C LEU A 284 -0.25 6.90 -15.11
N ASN A 285 -0.71 8.10 -15.48
CA ASN A 285 -0.54 9.29 -14.62
C ASN A 285 -1.48 9.27 -13.42
N GLU A 286 -2.69 8.76 -13.57
CA GLU A 286 -3.61 8.58 -12.45
C GLU A 286 -3.11 7.49 -11.48
N GLN A 287 -2.48 6.40 -11.98
CA GLN A 287 -1.83 5.45 -11.09
C GLN A 287 -0.73 6.12 -10.25
N ALA A 288 0.09 6.97 -10.85
CA ALA A 288 1.13 7.72 -10.12
C ALA A 288 0.52 8.68 -9.09
N ALA A 289 -0.54 9.40 -9.46
CA ALA A 289 -1.25 10.29 -8.53
C ALA A 289 -1.89 9.50 -7.37
N PHE A 290 -2.50 8.34 -7.67
CA PHE A 290 -3.08 7.44 -6.68
C PHE A 290 -2.06 7.05 -5.60
N VAL A 291 -0.84 6.69 -5.99
CA VAL A 291 0.20 6.25 -5.04
C VAL A 291 0.42 7.28 -3.93
N LEU A 292 0.58 8.55 -4.27
CA LEU A 292 0.82 9.61 -3.29
C LEU A 292 -0.43 9.97 -2.49
N GLN A 293 -1.60 10.00 -3.12
CA GLN A 293 -2.88 10.28 -2.47
C GLN A 293 -3.23 9.15 -1.47
N GLU A 294 -3.00 7.90 -1.86
CA GLU A 294 -3.25 6.73 -1.02
C GLU A 294 -2.37 6.75 0.24
N PHE A 295 -1.05 6.93 0.11
CA PHE A 295 -0.17 7.05 1.26
C PHE A 295 -0.57 8.24 2.16
N ALA A 296 -0.89 9.37 1.55
CA ALA A 296 -1.24 10.58 2.29
C ALA A 296 -2.52 10.36 3.12
N LEU A 297 -3.59 9.87 2.50
CA LEU A 297 -4.86 9.64 3.17
C LEU A 297 -4.78 8.47 4.16
N ALA A 298 -4.19 7.35 3.77
CA ALA A 298 -4.06 6.20 4.66
C ALA A 298 -3.32 6.56 5.96
N PHE A 299 -2.16 7.22 5.88
CA PHE A 299 -1.40 7.58 7.07
C PHE A 299 -2.04 8.68 7.89
N SER A 300 -2.66 9.69 7.27
CA SER A 300 -3.34 10.76 8.01
C SER A 300 -4.63 10.28 8.70
N HIS A 301 -5.24 9.22 8.18
CA HIS A 301 -6.34 8.51 8.82
C HIS A 301 -5.86 7.29 9.63
N GLY A 302 -4.54 7.21 9.95
CA GLY A 302 -3.89 6.36 10.95
C GLY A 302 -3.75 4.90 10.53
N ALA A 303 -3.64 4.60 9.26
CA ALA A 303 -3.06 3.33 8.87
C ALA A 303 -1.64 3.24 9.44
N GLU A 304 -1.30 2.09 10.04
CA GLU A 304 0.05 1.86 10.54
C GLU A 304 1.01 1.53 9.41
N ARG A 305 0.54 0.73 8.42
CA ARG A 305 1.32 0.31 7.25
C ARG A 305 0.45 0.31 6.00
N VAL A 306 1.10 0.56 4.86
CA VAL A 306 0.48 0.52 3.54
C VAL A 306 1.37 -0.29 2.59
N GLU A 307 0.80 -1.29 1.90
CA GLU A 307 1.50 -2.18 0.98
C GLU A 307 0.85 -2.15 -0.40
N PHE A 308 1.63 -1.83 -1.41
CA PHE A 308 1.16 -1.82 -2.79
C PHE A 308 1.21 -3.21 -3.42
N TYR A 309 0.13 -3.61 -4.02
CA TYR A 309 0.01 -4.78 -4.87
C TYR A 309 0.12 -4.34 -6.33
N LYS A 310 1.27 -4.55 -7.02
CA LYS A 310 2.48 -5.27 -6.64
C LYS A 310 3.73 -4.63 -7.27
N LEU A 311 4.94 -5.18 -7.02
CA LEU A 311 6.16 -4.60 -7.56
C LEU A 311 6.22 -4.70 -9.09
N ARG A 312 5.94 -5.89 -9.68
CA ARG A 312 6.12 -6.15 -11.10
C ARG A 312 4.95 -6.95 -11.68
N ASN A 313 4.56 -6.64 -12.91
CA ASN A 313 3.61 -7.45 -13.65
C ASN A 313 4.13 -8.88 -13.84
N THR A 314 3.22 -9.85 -13.82
CA THR A 314 3.58 -11.24 -14.13
C THR A 314 3.64 -11.42 -15.64
N ALA A 315 4.75 -12.01 -16.12
CA ALA A 315 4.97 -12.26 -17.55
C ALA A 315 4.53 -13.65 -18.03
N ASP A 316 4.20 -14.55 -17.07
CA ASP A 316 4.11 -15.98 -17.36
C ASP A 316 2.89 -16.41 -18.21
N HIS A 317 1.87 -15.56 -18.29
CA HIS A 317 0.66 -15.81 -19.08
C HIS A 317 0.15 -14.51 -19.71
N PRO A 318 0.37 -14.30 -21.01
CA PRO A 318 -0.08 -13.08 -21.71
C PRO A 318 -1.59 -12.81 -21.60
N GLU A 319 -2.40 -13.86 -21.54
CA GLU A 319 -3.86 -13.76 -21.35
C GLU A 319 -4.31 -13.48 -19.91
N SER A 320 -3.40 -13.49 -18.95
CA SER A 320 -3.66 -13.26 -17.53
C SER A 320 -2.71 -12.23 -16.91
N ILE A 321 -2.24 -11.26 -17.71
CA ILE A 321 -1.40 -10.17 -17.21
C ILE A 321 -2.18 -9.37 -16.20
N GLU A 322 -1.65 -9.37 -14.98
CA GLU A 322 -2.10 -8.51 -13.91
C GLU A 322 -1.43 -7.14 -14.02
N PRO A 323 -2.12 -6.09 -14.47
CA PRO A 323 -1.50 -4.80 -14.72
C PRO A 323 -1.22 -3.99 -13.45
N PHE A 324 -1.12 -4.65 -12.29
CA PHE A 324 -0.95 -4.01 -10.99
C PHE A 324 0.49 -3.59 -10.68
N GLY A 325 1.49 -4.02 -11.48
CA GLY A 325 2.89 -3.72 -11.21
C GLY A 325 3.20 -2.22 -11.19
N LEU A 326 4.07 -1.81 -10.26
CA LEU A 326 4.80 -0.55 -10.35
C LEU A 326 5.81 -0.60 -11.49
N LEU A 327 6.31 -1.81 -11.79
CA LEU A 327 7.09 -2.16 -12.96
C LEU A 327 6.27 -2.98 -13.95
N ARG A 328 6.58 -2.85 -15.23
CA ARG A 328 6.08 -3.75 -16.27
C ARG A 328 6.73 -5.12 -16.18
N ALA A 329 6.26 -6.05 -16.98
CA ALA A 329 6.78 -7.42 -17.02
C ALA A 329 8.26 -7.49 -17.47
N ASP A 330 8.74 -6.50 -18.22
CA ASP A 330 10.13 -6.36 -18.68
C ASP A 330 11.04 -5.58 -17.72
N ASP A 331 10.57 -5.33 -16.48
CA ASP A 331 11.21 -4.53 -15.45
C ASP A 331 11.30 -3.01 -15.75
N SER A 332 10.73 -2.53 -16.85
CA SER A 332 10.69 -1.08 -17.10
C SER A 332 9.73 -0.38 -16.13
N PRO A 333 10.13 0.78 -15.55
CA PRO A 333 9.32 1.46 -14.55
C PRO A 333 8.11 2.15 -15.19
N ARG A 334 6.98 2.11 -14.47
CA ARG A 334 5.83 2.98 -14.70
C ARG A 334 6.01 4.29 -13.93
N PRO A 335 5.30 5.36 -14.27
CA PRO A 335 5.26 6.58 -13.46
C PRO A 335 4.92 6.34 -11.99
N ALA A 336 4.14 5.32 -11.68
CA ALA A 336 3.79 4.89 -10.33
C ALA A 336 5.00 4.39 -9.52
N PHE A 337 6.03 3.82 -10.15
CA PHE A 337 7.27 3.47 -9.48
C PHE A 337 8.01 4.70 -8.97
N ASP A 338 8.10 5.74 -9.80
CA ASP A 338 8.71 7.00 -9.38
C ASP A 338 7.88 7.69 -8.29
N ALA A 339 6.54 7.62 -8.37
CA ALA A 339 5.66 8.15 -7.33
C ALA A 339 5.83 7.42 -5.99
N TYR A 340 5.97 6.10 -6.02
CA TYR A 340 6.24 5.30 -4.83
C TYR A 340 7.60 5.70 -4.20
N ARG A 341 8.65 5.80 -5.01
CA ARG A 341 9.98 6.27 -4.58
C ARG A 341 9.92 7.70 -4.02
N THR A 342 9.13 8.58 -4.64
CA THR A 342 8.89 9.93 -4.14
C THR A 342 8.25 9.90 -2.76
N ALA A 343 7.21 9.07 -2.55
CA ALA A 343 6.58 8.88 -1.26
C ALA A 343 7.58 8.41 -0.21
N THR A 344 8.33 7.34 -0.46
CA THR A 344 9.32 6.82 0.49
C THR A 344 10.45 7.80 0.78
N THR A 345 10.87 8.61 -0.20
CA THR A 345 11.90 9.63 -0.01
C THR A 345 11.44 10.76 0.91
N TYR A 346 10.23 11.25 0.70
CA TYR A 346 9.79 12.50 1.33
C TYR A 346 8.80 12.32 2.48
N LEU A 347 8.25 11.11 2.67
CA LEU A 347 7.33 10.82 3.77
C LEU A 347 7.95 9.95 4.86
N SER A 348 8.94 9.07 4.55
CA SER A 348 9.57 8.19 5.55
C SER A 348 10.05 8.94 6.80
N GLY A 349 9.96 8.28 7.94
CA GLY A 349 10.38 8.83 9.23
C GLY A 349 9.38 9.82 9.83
N PHE A 350 8.18 10.01 9.26
CA PHE A 350 7.18 10.90 9.84
C PHE A 350 6.75 10.45 11.24
N ARG A 351 6.39 11.41 12.09
CA ARG A 351 5.90 11.22 13.46
C ARG A 351 4.39 11.34 13.54
N SER A 352 3.83 12.21 12.70
CA SER A 352 2.38 12.41 12.55
C SER A 352 2.05 12.87 11.15
N ALA A 353 0.80 12.62 10.74
CA ALA A 353 0.22 13.12 9.50
C ALA A 353 -1.14 13.72 9.81
N VAL A 354 -1.43 14.90 9.26
CA VAL A 354 -2.69 15.63 9.48
C VAL A 354 -3.30 15.99 8.15
N HIS A 355 -4.55 15.61 7.92
CA HIS A 355 -5.32 15.91 6.72
C HIS A 355 -6.19 17.16 6.91
N GLU A 356 -6.13 18.05 5.95
CA GLU A 356 -6.98 19.26 5.83
C GLU A 356 -7.63 19.28 4.46
N THR A 357 -8.90 19.68 4.42
CA THR A 357 -9.63 19.92 3.17
C THR A 357 -10.15 21.34 3.11
N ARG A 358 -10.10 21.94 1.91
CA ARG A 358 -10.75 23.23 1.64
C ARG A 358 -11.37 23.22 0.24
N GLY A 359 -12.69 23.07 0.19
CA GLY A 359 -13.40 22.79 -1.04
C GLY A 359 -12.98 21.44 -1.63
N ASP A 360 -12.47 21.46 -2.85
CA ASP A 360 -11.93 20.27 -3.54
C ASP A 360 -10.41 20.12 -3.39
N VAL A 361 -9.77 20.94 -2.56
CA VAL A 361 -8.32 20.88 -2.31
C VAL A 361 -8.05 20.09 -1.03
N ASN A 362 -7.11 19.16 -1.13
CA ASN A 362 -6.59 18.36 -0.04
C ASN A 362 -5.14 18.76 0.27
N ALA A 363 -4.81 18.76 1.54
CA ALA A 363 -3.46 18.93 2.06
C ALA A 363 -3.21 17.91 3.18
N VAL A 364 -2.19 17.09 3.07
CA VAL A 364 -1.74 16.21 4.15
C VAL A 364 -0.34 16.60 4.57
N THR A 365 -0.22 17.07 5.81
CA THR A 365 1.04 17.53 6.38
C THR A 365 1.67 16.45 7.26
N PHE A 366 2.85 16.00 6.85
CA PHE A 366 3.69 15.05 7.57
C PHE A 366 4.73 15.79 8.40
N ASP A 367 4.69 15.63 9.71
CA ASP A 367 5.74 16.08 10.62
C ASP A 367 6.84 15.01 10.67
N ARG A 368 8.05 15.35 10.23
CA ARG A 368 9.23 14.48 10.22
C ARG A 368 10.24 14.88 11.29
N GLY A 369 9.86 15.81 12.18
CA GLY A 369 10.67 16.34 13.26
C GLY A 369 11.45 17.57 12.85
N ASP A 370 12.52 17.43 12.11
CA ASP A 370 13.35 18.53 11.59
C ASP A 370 12.94 18.99 10.19
N ALA A 371 12.01 18.32 9.58
CA ALA A 371 11.44 18.63 8.27
C ALA A 371 9.92 18.44 8.27
N THR A 372 9.23 19.16 7.39
CA THR A 372 7.81 19.03 7.12
C THR A 372 7.61 18.72 5.65
N THR A 373 6.76 17.75 5.33
CA THR A 373 6.33 17.49 3.95
C THR A 373 4.82 17.63 3.87
N THR A 374 4.32 18.54 3.03
CA THR A 374 2.88 18.68 2.77
C THR A 374 2.56 18.16 1.37
N VAL A 375 1.74 17.12 1.28
CA VAL A 375 1.21 16.57 0.03
C VAL A 375 -0.08 17.30 -0.31
N LEU A 376 -0.16 17.88 -1.53
CA LEU A 376 -1.23 18.76 -1.98
C LEU A 376 -1.81 18.27 -3.30
N TRP A 377 -3.13 18.19 -3.40
CA TRP A 377 -3.84 17.91 -4.67
C TRP A 377 -5.25 18.50 -4.66
N THR A 378 -5.90 18.50 -5.83
CA THR A 378 -7.32 18.81 -5.94
C THR A 378 -8.09 17.61 -6.48
N ASP A 379 -9.27 17.34 -5.93
CA ASP A 379 -10.20 16.32 -6.44
C ASP A 379 -11.00 16.84 -7.64
N GLY A 380 -11.01 18.15 -7.85
CA GLY A 380 -11.68 18.80 -8.98
C GLY A 380 -10.91 18.66 -10.30
N THR A 381 -11.60 18.76 -11.42
CA THR A 381 -11.00 18.72 -12.77
C THR A 381 -10.36 20.06 -13.20
N VAL A 382 -10.53 21.10 -12.40
CA VAL A 382 -10.01 22.44 -12.68
C VAL A 382 -8.70 22.67 -11.94
N VAL A 383 -7.74 23.28 -12.60
CA VAL A 383 -6.48 23.73 -11.98
C VAL A 383 -6.79 24.65 -10.80
N ARG A 384 -6.12 24.43 -9.66
CA ARG A 384 -6.24 25.29 -8.48
C ARG A 384 -4.92 25.97 -8.18
N GLU A 385 -4.99 27.20 -7.71
CA GLU A 385 -3.88 27.90 -7.08
C GLU A 385 -4.12 27.95 -5.58
N VAL A 386 -3.19 27.44 -4.79
CA VAL A 386 -3.30 27.35 -3.34
C VAL A 386 -2.20 28.14 -2.65
N ARG A 387 -2.54 28.74 -1.53
CA ARG A 387 -1.56 29.38 -0.64
C ARG A 387 -1.32 28.49 0.57
N VAL A 388 -0.08 28.08 0.75
CA VAL A 388 0.35 27.22 1.86
C VAL A 388 1.16 28.07 2.84
N ALA A 389 0.78 28.05 4.12
CA ALA A 389 1.50 28.78 5.17
C ALA A 389 2.94 28.24 5.30
N ALA A 390 3.92 29.13 5.19
CA ALA A 390 5.32 28.76 5.22
C ALA A 390 5.78 28.35 6.63
N VAL A 391 6.48 27.23 6.73
CA VAL A 391 7.25 26.82 7.91
C VAL A 391 8.66 27.43 7.83
N ALA A 392 9.23 27.44 6.63
CA ALA A 392 10.53 28.02 6.32
C ALA A 392 10.44 29.09 5.23
N ALA A 393 11.48 29.90 5.05
CA ALA A 393 11.53 30.90 3.98
C ALA A 393 11.70 30.27 2.59
N ASP A 394 12.39 29.16 2.50
CA ASP A 394 12.68 28.41 1.28
C ASP A 394 12.25 26.94 1.43
N ALA A 395 11.80 26.37 0.33
CA ALA A 395 11.33 24.99 0.27
C ALA A 395 11.70 24.33 -1.07
N LEU A 396 11.50 23.02 -1.12
CA LEU A 396 11.48 22.27 -2.37
C LEU A 396 10.03 21.95 -2.73
N LEU A 397 9.64 22.29 -3.95
CA LEU A 397 8.42 21.80 -4.57
C LEU A 397 8.78 20.58 -5.41
N VAL A 398 8.18 19.43 -5.07
CA VAL A 398 8.44 18.16 -5.73
C VAL A 398 7.17 17.70 -6.44
N ASP A 399 7.29 17.26 -7.68
CA ASP A 399 6.17 16.64 -8.40
C ASP A 399 6.00 15.16 -8.04
N GLU A 400 4.95 14.55 -8.56
CA GLU A 400 4.61 13.15 -8.28
C GLU A 400 5.66 12.15 -8.77
N ARG A 401 6.58 12.56 -9.64
CA ARG A 401 7.68 11.73 -10.18
C ARG A 401 9.03 12.04 -9.56
N GLY A 402 9.06 12.95 -8.57
CA GLY A 402 10.27 13.31 -7.85
C GLY A 402 11.11 14.41 -8.52
N SER A 403 10.60 15.13 -9.54
CA SER A 403 11.29 16.31 -10.06
C SER A 403 11.22 17.45 -9.05
N VAL A 404 12.35 18.08 -8.78
CA VAL A 404 12.50 19.05 -7.69
C VAL A 404 12.68 20.46 -8.23
N GLN A 405 11.93 21.41 -7.69
CA GLN A 405 12.06 22.85 -7.95
C GLN A 405 12.23 23.60 -6.62
N PRO A 406 13.29 24.40 -6.44
CA PRO A 406 13.39 25.32 -5.31
C PRO A 406 12.34 26.44 -5.44
N ILE A 407 11.68 26.76 -4.32
CA ILE A 407 10.73 27.89 -4.23
C ILE A 407 10.93 28.66 -2.93
N SER A 408 10.56 29.94 -2.93
CA SER A 408 10.65 30.81 -1.75
C SER A 408 9.28 31.34 -1.35
N ALA A 409 9.04 31.48 -0.05
CA ALA A 409 7.81 32.04 0.49
C ALA A 409 7.73 33.55 0.26
N VAL A 410 6.55 34.04 -0.11
CA VAL A 410 6.25 35.47 -0.23
C VAL A 410 5.14 35.84 0.74
N GLY A 411 5.39 36.80 1.61
CA GLY A 411 4.41 37.20 2.63
C GLY A 411 4.03 36.07 3.59
N GLY A 412 4.99 35.18 3.91
CA GLY A 412 4.79 34.06 4.85
C GLY A 412 4.02 32.87 4.28
N ALA A 413 3.88 32.79 2.94
CA ALA A 413 3.19 31.67 2.28
C ALA A 413 3.83 31.33 0.93
N TYR A 414 3.68 30.07 0.51
CA TYR A 414 3.97 29.63 -0.85
C TYR A 414 2.71 29.65 -1.68
N THR A 415 2.84 30.02 -2.96
CA THR A 415 1.78 29.89 -3.95
C THR A 415 2.09 28.72 -4.85
N ILE A 416 1.20 27.71 -4.88
CA ILE A 416 1.40 26.44 -5.58
C ILE A 416 0.23 26.19 -6.53
N THR A 417 0.55 25.84 -7.77
CA THR A 417 -0.44 25.42 -8.77
C THR A 417 -0.64 23.90 -8.70
N LEU A 418 -1.88 23.48 -8.51
CA LEU A 418 -2.29 22.09 -8.47
C LEU A 418 -3.01 21.72 -9.78
N PRO A 419 -2.54 20.72 -10.53
CA PRO A 419 -3.25 20.21 -11.70
C PRO A 419 -4.61 19.64 -11.31
N GLY A 420 -5.62 19.83 -12.17
CA GLY A 420 -6.92 19.20 -12.00
C GLY A 420 -6.86 17.69 -12.27
N ALA A 421 -7.83 16.95 -11.74
CA ALA A 421 -8.02 15.53 -12.01
C ALA A 421 -8.34 15.30 -13.50
N THR A 422 -7.79 14.23 -14.08
CA THR A 422 -8.03 13.86 -15.48
C THR A 422 -9.30 13.04 -15.66
N CYS A 423 -9.71 12.29 -14.65
CA CYS A 423 -10.92 11.47 -14.62
C CYS A 423 -11.06 10.56 -15.85
N SER A 424 -10.06 9.72 -16.13
CA SER A 424 -10.09 8.75 -17.24
C SER A 424 -11.31 7.82 -17.16
N ASN A 425 -11.78 7.54 -15.95
CA ASN A 425 -13.07 6.92 -15.73
C ASN A 425 -14.17 7.98 -15.59
N THR A 426 -14.88 8.25 -16.68
CA THR A 426 -15.88 9.34 -16.75
C THR A 426 -17.09 9.15 -15.84
N SER A 427 -17.35 7.90 -15.41
CA SER A 427 -18.47 7.61 -14.49
C SER A 427 -18.14 7.88 -13.03
N ASN A 428 -16.85 7.77 -12.66
CA ASN A 428 -16.40 7.89 -11.27
C ASN A 428 -14.98 8.47 -11.23
N CYS A 429 -14.84 9.72 -10.89
CA CYS A 429 -13.55 10.38 -10.72
C CYS A 429 -13.01 10.13 -9.30
N PHE A 430 -12.36 9.01 -9.09
CA PHE A 430 -11.87 8.60 -7.77
C PHE A 430 -10.51 9.19 -7.43
N ILE A 431 -9.67 9.44 -8.43
CA ILE A 431 -8.30 9.88 -8.27
C ILE A 431 -8.24 11.37 -8.59
N GLY A 432 -7.75 12.16 -7.66
CA GLY A 432 -7.53 13.60 -7.83
C GLY A 432 -6.40 13.90 -8.81
N GLY A 433 -6.16 15.20 -9.01
CA GLY A 433 -5.05 15.68 -9.84
C GLY A 433 -3.69 15.26 -9.32
N ALA A 434 -2.66 15.36 -10.18
CA ALA A 434 -1.29 14.99 -9.84
C ALA A 434 -0.79 15.79 -8.62
N PRO A 435 -0.40 15.11 -7.51
CA PRO A 435 0.02 15.79 -6.29
C PRO A 435 1.29 16.61 -6.43
N ARG A 436 1.43 17.59 -5.54
CA ARG A 436 2.66 18.35 -5.31
C ARG A 436 3.08 18.17 -3.86
N LEU A 437 4.36 17.96 -3.62
CA LEU A 437 4.91 17.87 -2.29
C LEU A 437 5.70 19.16 -2.00
N LEU A 438 5.30 19.85 -0.95
CA LEU A 438 6.05 20.97 -0.39
C LEU A 438 6.92 20.44 0.73
N VAL A 439 8.25 20.49 0.55
CA VAL A 439 9.23 19.98 1.50
C VAL A 439 10.00 21.12 2.13
N GLU A 440 9.81 21.33 3.42
CA GLU A 440 10.40 22.44 4.19
C GLU A 440 11.31 21.91 5.29
N GLN A 441 12.34 22.67 5.63
CA GLN A 441 13.11 22.45 6.86
C GLN A 441 12.36 23.07 8.04
N GLY A 442 12.21 22.34 9.14
CA GLY A 442 11.51 22.76 10.34
C GLY A 442 10.20 21.98 10.58
N ALA A 443 9.75 22.01 11.84
CA ALA A 443 8.55 21.30 12.28
C ALA A 443 7.28 22.12 11.97
N ALA A 444 6.23 21.43 11.54
CA ALA A 444 4.92 22.05 11.25
C ALA A 444 4.24 22.67 12.49
N ASN A 445 4.56 22.18 13.69
CA ASN A 445 4.03 22.64 14.97
C ASN A 445 2.48 22.75 15.02
N GLY A 446 1.79 21.83 14.35
CA GLY A 446 0.32 21.79 14.32
C GLY A 446 -0.34 22.95 13.54
N ARG A 447 0.39 23.69 12.70
CA ARG A 447 -0.19 24.73 11.86
C ARG A 447 -1.06 24.13 10.77
N ALA A 448 -2.21 24.76 10.51
CA ALA A 448 -2.99 24.55 9.31
C ALA A 448 -2.16 24.91 8.08
N ALA A 449 -2.01 23.96 7.13
CA ALA A 449 -1.22 24.18 5.93
C ALA A 449 -1.92 25.15 4.97
N LEU A 450 -3.23 25.01 4.77
CA LEU A 450 -3.99 25.78 3.79
C LEU A 450 -4.31 27.19 4.30
N ALA A 451 -3.49 28.19 3.95
CA ALA A 451 -3.72 29.59 4.25
C ALA A 451 -4.79 30.23 3.33
N GLY A 452 -5.01 29.71 2.14
CA GLY A 452 -6.02 30.17 1.18
C GLY A 452 -6.10 29.29 -0.04
N VAL A 453 -7.29 29.19 -0.61
CA VAL A 453 -7.54 28.61 -1.94
C VAL A 453 -8.14 29.74 -2.78
N THR A 454 -7.48 30.13 -3.86
CA THR A 454 -8.08 31.02 -4.85
C THR A 454 -8.56 30.17 -6.02
N ALA A 455 -9.84 30.26 -6.33
CA ALA A 455 -10.36 29.74 -7.58
C ALA A 455 -9.66 30.51 -8.72
N GLY A 456 -8.90 29.79 -9.55
CA GLY A 456 -8.65 30.30 -10.90
C GLY A 456 -10.02 30.57 -11.52
N ASN A 457 -10.21 31.74 -12.15
CA ASN A 457 -11.49 32.24 -12.71
C ASN A 457 -12.29 31.13 -13.39
N VAL A 458 -13.22 30.50 -12.69
CA VAL A 458 -14.29 29.68 -13.27
C VAL A 458 -15.53 29.82 -12.39
N ALA A 459 -16.67 30.06 -13.04
CA ALA A 459 -17.98 30.18 -12.43
C ALA A 459 -18.26 29.04 -11.44
N GLU A 460 -18.84 29.40 -10.31
CA GLU A 460 -19.29 28.45 -9.25
C GLU A 460 -20.07 27.31 -9.87
N SER A 461 -19.47 26.12 -9.84
CA SER A 461 -20.24 24.88 -9.96
C SER A 461 -20.76 24.53 -8.58
N THR A 462 -22.07 24.59 -8.47
CA THR A 462 -22.87 24.28 -7.30
C THR A 462 -22.54 22.90 -6.73
N ALA A 463 -22.46 22.83 -5.40
CA ALA A 463 -22.53 21.72 -4.47
C ALA A 463 -21.72 20.43 -4.81
N PRO A 464 -21.05 19.81 -3.82
CA PRO A 464 -20.51 18.49 -4.01
C PRO A 464 -21.67 17.56 -4.36
N ALA A 465 -21.60 16.96 -5.56
CA ALA A 465 -22.53 15.90 -5.92
C ALA A 465 -22.35 14.80 -4.86
N GLN A 466 -23.37 14.57 -4.04
CA GLN A 466 -23.52 13.30 -3.36
C GLN A 466 -23.41 12.25 -4.46
N LEU A 467 -22.29 11.51 -4.42
CA LEU A 467 -22.06 10.41 -5.33
C LEU A 467 -23.09 9.33 -5.02
N ASP A 468 -24.19 9.37 -5.75
CA ASP A 468 -25.14 8.27 -5.83
C ASP A 468 -24.45 7.16 -6.64
N VAL A 469 -23.58 6.40 -5.95
CA VAL A 469 -22.83 5.29 -6.56
C VAL A 469 -23.84 4.17 -6.76
N LYS A 470 -24.44 4.11 -7.94
CA LYS A 470 -25.22 2.93 -8.34
C LYS A 470 -24.30 1.71 -8.35
N PRO A 471 -24.75 0.58 -7.79
CA PRO A 471 -23.97 -0.65 -7.79
C PRO A 471 -23.67 -1.08 -9.23
N ILE A 472 -22.39 -1.22 -9.54
CA ILE A 472 -21.92 -1.76 -10.81
C ILE A 472 -21.59 -3.23 -10.54
N ALA A 473 -22.32 -4.14 -11.17
CA ALA A 473 -22.03 -5.57 -11.11
C ALA A 473 -20.57 -5.82 -11.54
N ALA A 474 -19.77 -6.31 -10.61
CA ALA A 474 -18.35 -6.44 -10.80
C ALA A 474 -17.97 -7.85 -11.23
N SER A 475 -17.35 -7.98 -12.37
CA SER A 475 -16.51 -9.13 -12.70
C SER A 475 -15.09 -8.85 -12.17
N TRP A 476 -14.68 -9.51 -11.10
CA TRP A 476 -13.28 -9.62 -10.77
C TRP A 476 -12.61 -10.53 -11.81
N PRO A 477 -11.40 -10.23 -12.28
CA PRO A 477 -10.75 -11.07 -13.27
C PRO A 477 -10.52 -12.48 -12.74
N LEU A 478 -10.83 -13.48 -13.58
CA LEU A 478 -10.75 -14.94 -13.33
C LEU A 478 -9.37 -15.44 -12.87
N TRP A 479 -8.33 -14.65 -12.96
CA TRP A 479 -6.94 -15.02 -12.72
C TRP A 479 -6.52 -15.08 -11.24
N LYS A 480 -7.25 -14.42 -10.31
CA LYS A 480 -6.94 -14.55 -8.86
C LYS A 480 -7.03 -16.00 -8.37
N LEU A 481 -7.73 -16.88 -9.12
CA LEU A 481 -7.86 -18.31 -8.78
C LEU A 481 -6.72 -19.20 -9.27
N ARG A 482 -6.11 -18.90 -10.42
CA ARG A 482 -5.11 -19.80 -11.00
C ARG A 482 -3.81 -19.87 -10.20
N ARG A 483 -3.61 -18.98 -9.24
CA ARG A 483 -2.48 -19.05 -8.30
C ARG A 483 -2.79 -19.77 -6.99
N LEU A 484 -4.05 -20.16 -6.79
CA LEU A 484 -4.46 -20.96 -5.64
C LEU A 484 -4.64 -22.44 -5.99
N GLU A 485 -4.56 -22.81 -7.27
CA GLU A 485 -4.42 -24.18 -7.75
C GLU A 485 -2.93 -24.47 -8.05
#